data_a6783e1d95126ec85babf040165b8d40
#
_entry.id   a6783e1d95126ec85babf040165b8d40
#
_cell.length_a   1.000
_cell.length_b   1.000
_cell.length_c   1.000
_cell.angle_alpha   90.00
_cell.angle_beta   90.00
_cell.angle_gamma   90.00
#
_symmetry.space_group_name_H-M   'P 1'
#
loop_
_entity.id
_entity.type
_entity.pdbx_description
1 polymer ?
#
loop_
_entity_poly.entity_id
_entity_poly.type
_entity_poly.pdbx_seq_one_letter_code
_entity_poly.pdbx_strand_id
1 'polypeptide(L)'
;KEVRSTYTKVCDLIYDKRLKPAFDQLTILLALIQKGDWMDQKTDLEQNYQYMLQYAVNGISDPQQQIVYNRLRTDMLQLADKVENAYLTTYSSEYPYRQKRQFLQKKFPDDESIKKNLIQFHANSIVDNLLKESNVFVNSDGQNDYATSHDTTLSLVFNRLWLKACYSEYEETMLDMLIDNANVIAEDQCVLVSAITLGLLLMFDEKKFSLLISITTKSKGSIRIRGLIGLVINICLYNKRIQLYPNLISEITDLTKTPNFNSELMSVILQFITCLETEKISKELREEIMPEMMKESPFVKDKMDLNELMDDSSKPFKQNPDWDEKMDKWNFSDKVQRFAELQKNGADVFLNTFSSMKNHAFFNDICNWFVPFSTSNSYIRNAVGGQSGIQQLMD
;
A
#
# COMPACT_ATOMS: atom_id res chain seq x y z
N LYS A 1 5.92 -6.54 -22.20
CA LYS A 1 5.25 -5.37 -22.82
C LYS A 1 4.06 -5.80 -23.70
N GLU A 2 4.22 -6.81 -24.53
CA GLU A 2 3.20 -7.30 -25.46
C GLU A 2 1.91 -7.77 -24.77
N VAL A 3 2.03 -8.59 -23.71
CA VAL A 3 0.88 -9.09 -22.94
C VAL A 3 0.06 -7.95 -22.36
N ARG A 4 0.70 -6.99 -21.69
CA ARG A 4 -0.02 -5.83 -21.12
C ARG A 4 -0.69 -4.99 -22.18
N SER A 5 -0.04 -4.80 -23.34
CA SER A 5 -0.65 -4.08 -24.46
C SER A 5 -1.89 -4.80 -25.00
N THR A 6 -1.83 -6.13 -25.14
CA THR A 6 -2.98 -6.93 -25.58
C THR A 6 -4.10 -6.93 -24.53
N TYR A 7 -3.75 -7.11 -23.26
CA TYR A 7 -4.68 -7.02 -22.14
C TYR A 7 -5.41 -5.66 -22.09
N THR A 8 -4.66 -4.55 -22.19
CA THR A 8 -5.26 -3.20 -22.22
C THR A 8 -6.23 -3.04 -23.37
N LYS A 9 -5.88 -3.52 -24.57
CA LYS A 9 -6.76 -3.50 -25.74
C LYS A 9 -8.06 -4.29 -25.49
N VAL A 10 -7.97 -5.47 -24.87
CA VAL A 10 -9.15 -6.27 -24.49
C VAL A 10 -10.04 -5.46 -23.56
N CYS A 11 -9.47 -4.88 -22.49
CA CYS A 11 -10.21 -4.09 -21.52
C CYS A 11 -10.89 -2.87 -22.17
N ASP A 12 -10.17 -2.09 -22.98
CA ASP A 12 -10.71 -0.92 -23.64
C ASP A 12 -11.87 -1.28 -24.57
N LEU A 13 -11.75 -2.34 -25.38
CA LEU A 13 -12.82 -2.82 -26.25
C LEU A 13 -14.07 -3.25 -25.47
N ILE A 14 -13.89 -3.89 -24.31
CA ILE A 14 -15.01 -4.25 -23.43
C ILE A 14 -15.67 -3.01 -22.83
N TYR A 15 -14.88 -2.02 -22.40
CA TYR A 15 -15.41 -0.75 -21.87
C TYR A 15 -16.16 0.02 -22.95
N ASP A 16 -15.68 0.01 -24.18
CA ASP A 16 -16.32 0.64 -25.34
C ASP A 16 -17.50 -0.17 -25.90
N LYS A 17 -17.88 -1.28 -25.24
CA LYS A 17 -18.99 -2.18 -25.66
C LYS A 17 -18.77 -2.87 -27.01
N ARG A 18 -17.54 -2.99 -27.46
CA ARG A 18 -17.15 -3.61 -28.73
C ARG A 18 -16.75 -5.07 -28.51
N LEU A 19 -17.72 -5.93 -28.15
CA LEU A 19 -17.43 -7.28 -27.65
C LEU A 19 -16.87 -8.21 -28.72
N LYS A 20 -17.31 -8.14 -29.98
CA LYS A 20 -16.75 -9.02 -31.03
C LYS A 20 -15.24 -8.82 -31.22
N PRO A 21 -14.73 -7.59 -31.45
CA PRO A 21 -13.28 -7.37 -31.48
C PRO A 21 -12.59 -7.71 -30.15
N ALA A 22 -13.28 -7.57 -29.00
CA ALA A 22 -12.73 -7.96 -27.70
C ALA A 22 -12.50 -9.47 -27.60
N PHE A 23 -13.42 -10.31 -28.11
CA PHE A 23 -13.22 -11.77 -28.20
C PHE A 23 -12.04 -12.14 -29.08
N ASP A 24 -11.87 -11.45 -30.22
CA ASP A 24 -10.73 -11.67 -31.12
C ASP A 24 -9.39 -11.37 -30.40
N GLN A 25 -9.30 -10.24 -29.68
CA GLN A 25 -8.12 -9.91 -28.91
C GLN A 25 -7.91 -10.83 -27.69
N LEU A 26 -8.99 -11.28 -27.03
CA LEU A 26 -8.93 -12.24 -25.94
C LEU A 26 -8.40 -13.60 -26.41
N THR A 27 -8.72 -14.01 -27.64
CA THR A 27 -8.15 -15.21 -28.26
C THR A 27 -6.63 -15.10 -28.41
N ILE A 28 -6.13 -13.93 -28.83
CA ILE A 28 -4.69 -13.67 -28.94
C ILE A 28 -4.03 -13.72 -27.54
N LEU A 29 -4.69 -13.13 -26.53
CA LEU A 29 -4.20 -13.15 -25.15
C LEU A 29 -4.13 -14.57 -24.58
N LEU A 30 -5.16 -15.40 -24.83
CA LEU A 30 -5.25 -16.80 -24.39
C LEU A 30 -4.18 -17.68 -25.05
N ALA A 31 -3.84 -17.42 -26.31
CA ALA A 31 -2.80 -18.17 -27.02
C ALA A 31 -1.43 -18.09 -26.34
N LEU A 32 -1.19 -17.07 -25.51
CA LEU A 32 0.07 -16.93 -24.77
C LEU A 32 0.22 -17.93 -23.61
N ILE A 33 -0.88 -18.52 -23.13
CA ILE A 33 -0.88 -19.46 -21.98
C ILE A 33 -1.66 -20.73 -22.33
N GLN A 34 -1.82 -21.25 -23.30
CA GLN A 34 -2.39 -22.53 -23.76
C GLN A 34 -3.06 -23.39 -22.66
N LYS A 35 -4.05 -22.83 -21.93
CA LYS A 35 -4.89 -23.56 -20.97
C LYS A 35 -6.25 -23.87 -21.61
N GLY A 36 -6.56 -25.15 -21.77
CA GLY A 36 -7.82 -25.61 -22.41
C GLY A 36 -9.07 -25.03 -21.73
N ASP A 37 -9.16 -25.15 -20.41
CA ASP A 37 -10.32 -24.68 -19.61
C ASP A 37 -10.65 -23.19 -19.84
N TRP A 38 -9.65 -22.37 -20.12
CA TRP A 38 -9.85 -20.93 -20.37
C TRP A 38 -10.30 -20.66 -21.81
N MET A 39 -9.89 -21.50 -22.76
CA MET A 39 -10.39 -21.45 -24.13
C MET A 39 -11.86 -21.89 -24.18
N ASP A 40 -12.23 -22.92 -23.42
CA ASP A 40 -13.61 -23.37 -23.29
C ASP A 40 -14.47 -22.28 -22.65
N GLN A 41 -14.02 -21.68 -21.55
CA GLN A 41 -14.71 -20.54 -20.92
C GLN A 41 -14.92 -19.37 -21.90
N LYS A 42 -13.91 -19.04 -22.71
CA LYS A 42 -14.03 -18.00 -23.76
C LYS A 42 -15.08 -18.38 -24.79
N THR A 43 -15.09 -19.63 -25.21
CA THR A 43 -16.04 -20.15 -26.21
C THR A 43 -17.48 -20.08 -25.69
N ASP A 44 -17.72 -20.46 -24.44
CA ASP A 44 -19.03 -20.34 -23.80
C ASP A 44 -19.50 -18.88 -23.72
N LEU A 45 -18.61 -17.95 -23.36
CA LEU A 45 -18.93 -16.52 -23.33
C LEU A 45 -19.26 -15.98 -24.73
N GLU A 46 -18.55 -16.41 -25.78
CA GLU A 46 -18.81 -16.01 -27.16
C GLU A 46 -20.14 -16.56 -27.68
N GLN A 47 -20.49 -17.81 -27.33
CA GLN A 47 -21.78 -18.40 -27.64
C GLN A 47 -22.94 -17.64 -26.96
N ASN A 48 -22.80 -17.32 -25.68
CA ASN A 48 -23.77 -16.51 -24.95
C ASN A 48 -23.99 -15.15 -25.62
N TYR A 49 -22.93 -14.51 -26.08
CA TYR A 49 -23.01 -13.26 -26.83
C TYR A 49 -23.75 -13.45 -28.17
N GLN A 50 -23.47 -14.53 -28.89
CA GLN A 50 -24.19 -14.85 -30.17
C GLN A 50 -25.69 -15.07 -29.94
N TYR A 51 -26.08 -15.79 -28.90
CA TYR A 51 -27.49 -15.95 -28.54
C TYR A 51 -28.16 -14.62 -28.22
N MET A 52 -27.52 -13.75 -27.48
CA MET A 52 -28.02 -12.41 -27.18
C MET A 52 -28.27 -11.61 -28.48
N LEU A 53 -27.35 -11.67 -29.43
CA LEU A 53 -27.50 -11.00 -30.72
C LEU A 53 -28.67 -11.58 -31.52
N GLN A 54 -28.86 -12.91 -31.56
CA GLN A 54 -29.98 -13.58 -32.23
C GLN A 54 -31.33 -13.15 -31.64
N TYR A 55 -31.44 -13.09 -30.29
CA TYR A 55 -32.67 -12.62 -29.64
C TYR A 55 -32.95 -11.15 -29.98
N ALA A 56 -31.95 -10.30 -29.99
CA ALA A 56 -32.10 -8.89 -30.37
C ALA A 56 -32.55 -8.72 -31.83
N VAL A 57 -31.99 -9.50 -32.77
CA VAL A 57 -32.38 -9.49 -34.18
C VAL A 57 -33.82 -9.99 -34.37
N ASN A 58 -34.25 -10.99 -33.60
CA ASN A 58 -35.61 -11.53 -33.63
C ASN A 58 -36.65 -10.62 -32.93
N GLY A 59 -36.24 -9.46 -32.44
CA GLY A 59 -37.14 -8.49 -31.79
C GLY A 59 -37.65 -8.95 -30.42
N ILE A 60 -37.02 -9.96 -29.79
CA ILE A 60 -37.39 -10.43 -28.47
C ILE A 60 -36.82 -9.45 -27.44
N SER A 61 -37.70 -8.75 -26.74
CA SER A 61 -37.33 -7.85 -25.64
C SER A 61 -37.24 -8.65 -24.33
N ASP A 62 -36.01 -8.78 -23.79
CA ASP A 62 -35.79 -9.37 -22.49
C ASP A 62 -35.48 -8.24 -21.47
N PRO A 63 -36.30 -8.10 -20.41
CA PRO A 63 -36.06 -7.12 -19.37
C PRO A 63 -34.68 -7.28 -18.66
N GLN A 64 -34.12 -8.49 -18.69
CA GLN A 64 -32.83 -8.79 -18.08
C GLN A 64 -31.63 -8.65 -19.03
N GLN A 65 -31.88 -8.31 -20.29
CA GLN A 65 -30.82 -8.22 -21.31
C GLN A 65 -29.64 -7.38 -20.89
N GLN A 66 -29.87 -6.23 -20.25
CA GLN A 66 -28.81 -5.35 -19.79
C GLN A 66 -27.98 -5.97 -18.65
N ILE A 67 -28.60 -6.73 -17.75
CA ILE A 67 -27.95 -7.41 -16.64
C ILE A 67 -27.04 -8.52 -17.21
N VAL A 68 -27.59 -9.34 -18.10
CA VAL A 68 -26.84 -10.43 -18.76
C VAL A 68 -25.65 -9.88 -19.56
N TYR A 69 -25.87 -8.77 -20.28
CA TYR A 69 -24.83 -8.10 -21.05
C TYR A 69 -23.70 -7.56 -20.15
N ASN A 70 -24.04 -6.92 -19.04
CA ASN A 70 -23.05 -6.45 -18.08
C ASN A 70 -22.29 -7.62 -17.43
N ARG A 71 -22.99 -8.71 -17.09
CA ARG A 71 -22.35 -9.94 -16.57
C ARG A 71 -21.37 -10.52 -17.58
N LEU A 72 -21.74 -10.60 -18.84
CA LEU A 72 -20.83 -11.06 -19.90
C LEU A 72 -19.55 -10.21 -19.96
N ARG A 73 -19.69 -8.89 -19.86
CA ARG A 73 -18.53 -7.97 -19.83
C ARG A 73 -17.65 -8.20 -18.61
N THR A 74 -18.23 -8.40 -17.43
CA THR A 74 -17.45 -8.69 -16.21
C THR A 74 -16.73 -10.02 -16.29
N ASP A 75 -17.38 -11.06 -16.83
CA ASP A 75 -16.80 -12.39 -16.99
C ASP A 75 -15.63 -12.38 -18.00
N MET A 76 -15.77 -11.64 -19.10
CA MET A 76 -14.66 -11.42 -20.05
C MET A 76 -13.47 -10.70 -19.42
N LEU A 77 -13.71 -9.66 -18.62
CA LEU A 77 -12.65 -8.95 -17.89
C LEU A 77 -11.96 -9.86 -16.88
N GLN A 78 -12.72 -10.64 -16.12
CA GLN A 78 -12.16 -11.60 -15.17
C GLN A 78 -11.29 -12.68 -15.85
N LEU A 79 -11.72 -13.16 -17.02
CA LEU A 79 -10.94 -14.10 -17.81
C LEU A 79 -9.62 -13.45 -18.28
N ALA A 80 -9.68 -12.23 -18.81
CA ALA A 80 -8.49 -11.49 -19.22
C ALA A 80 -7.52 -11.27 -18.06
N ASP A 81 -8.01 -10.90 -16.87
CA ASP A 81 -7.22 -10.74 -15.65
C ASP A 81 -6.50 -12.05 -15.25
N LYS A 82 -7.23 -13.17 -15.27
CA LYS A 82 -6.66 -14.49 -14.96
C LYS A 82 -5.50 -14.84 -15.89
N VAL A 83 -5.66 -14.55 -17.18
CA VAL A 83 -4.64 -14.84 -18.20
C VAL A 83 -3.43 -13.94 -18.01
N GLU A 84 -3.63 -12.62 -17.88
CA GLU A 84 -2.53 -11.69 -17.65
C GLU A 84 -1.76 -12.04 -16.38
N ASN A 85 -2.48 -12.21 -15.26
CA ASN A 85 -1.85 -12.54 -13.98
C ASN A 85 -1.08 -13.87 -14.02
N ALA A 86 -1.60 -14.88 -14.67
CA ALA A 86 -0.90 -16.16 -14.81
C ALA A 86 0.36 -16.04 -15.68
N TYR A 87 0.27 -15.32 -16.80
CA TYR A 87 1.43 -15.05 -17.65
C TYR A 87 2.51 -14.28 -16.89
N LEU A 88 2.14 -13.17 -16.25
CA LEU A 88 3.08 -12.35 -15.49
C LEU A 88 3.67 -13.10 -14.30
N THR A 89 2.87 -13.94 -13.63
CA THR A 89 3.37 -14.79 -12.53
C THR A 89 4.42 -15.78 -13.03
N THR A 90 4.30 -16.29 -14.24
CA THR A 90 5.24 -17.26 -14.79
C THR A 90 6.50 -16.61 -15.37
N TYR A 91 6.34 -15.54 -16.15
CA TYR A 91 7.40 -15.02 -17.01
C TYR A 91 7.95 -13.65 -16.61
N SER A 92 7.24 -12.87 -15.77
CA SER A 92 7.69 -11.53 -15.42
C SER A 92 8.85 -11.55 -14.42
N SER A 93 9.87 -10.72 -14.67
CA SER A 93 10.95 -10.42 -13.73
C SER A 93 10.62 -9.31 -12.74
N GLU A 94 9.45 -8.67 -12.87
CA GLU A 94 9.03 -7.60 -11.98
C GLU A 94 8.90 -8.09 -10.53
N TYR A 95 9.20 -7.19 -9.60
CA TYR A 95 9.27 -7.50 -8.17
C TYR A 95 8.03 -8.22 -7.61
N PRO A 96 6.78 -7.79 -7.85
CA PRO A 96 5.60 -8.45 -7.29
C PRO A 96 5.46 -9.92 -7.74
N TYR A 97 5.69 -10.20 -9.02
CA TYR A 97 5.54 -11.55 -9.57
C TYR A 97 6.69 -12.48 -9.15
N ARG A 98 7.89 -11.92 -8.95
CA ARG A 98 9.01 -12.65 -8.37
C ARG A 98 8.73 -13.01 -6.91
N GLN A 99 8.22 -12.06 -6.11
CA GLN A 99 7.79 -12.30 -4.74
C GLN A 99 6.66 -13.34 -4.68
N LYS A 100 5.70 -13.27 -5.59
CA LYS A 100 4.60 -14.23 -5.66
C LYS A 100 5.11 -15.67 -5.88
N ARG A 101 6.06 -15.87 -6.79
CA ARG A 101 6.66 -17.20 -7.00
C ARG A 101 7.40 -17.70 -5.75
N GLN A 102 8.12 -16.85 -5.06
CA GLN A 102 8.82 -17.19 -3.82
C GLN A 102 7.84 -17.50 -2.68
N PHE A 103 6.76 -16.69 -2.58
CA PHE A 103 5.75 -16.87 -1.56
C PHE A 103 4.98 -18.19 -1.69
N LEU A 104 4.69 -18.61 -2.91
CA LEU A 104 4.03 -19.91 -3.18
C LEU A 104 4.83 -21.12 -2.69
N GLN A 105 6.13 -20.97 -2.44
CA GLN A 105 7.00 -22.03 -1.89
C GLN A 105 7.07 -22.00 -0.35
N LYS A 106 6.61 -20.92 0.30
CA LYS A 106 6.64 -20.79 1.75
C LYS A 106 5.43 -21.44 2.39
N LYS A 107 5.64 -22.09 3.55
CA LYS A 107 4.54 -22.58 4.38
C LYS A 107 3.84 -21.39 5.02
N PHE A 108 2.53 -21.29 4.83
CA PHE A 108 1.71 -20.29 5.49
C PHE A 108 1.41 -20.73 6.92
N PRO A 109 1.45 -19.83 7.92
CA PRO A 109 1.13 -20.16 9.31
C PRO A 109 -0.35 -20.61 9.44
N ASP A 110 -0.61 -21.47 10.39
CA ASP A 110 -1.98 -21.85 10.77
C ASP A 110 -2.67 -20.73 11.57
N ASP A 111 -3.98 -20.85 11.72
CA ASP A 111 -4.81 -19.83 12.38
C ASP A 111 -4.44 -19.65 13.86
N GLU A 112 -3.99 -20.70 14.54
CA GLU A 112 -3.54 -20.63 15.93
C GLU A 112 -2.25 -19.82 16.04
N SER A 113 -1.29 -20.03 15.15
CA SER A 113 -0.07 -19.26 15.08
C SER A 113 -0.34 -17.78 14.76
N ILE A 114 -1.27 -17.50 13.85
CA ILE A 114 -1.70 -16.13 13.52
C ILE A 114 -2.31 -15.48 14.76
N LYS A 115 -3.24 -16.12 15.44
CA LYS A 115 -3.86 -15.62 16.67
C LYS A 115 -2.82 -15.37 17.76
N LYS A 116 -1.93 -16.31 18.01
CA LYS A 116 -0.89 -16.20 19.02
C LYS A 116 0.06 -15.03 18.72
N ASN A 117 0.53 -14.91 17.49
CA ASN A 117 1.57 -13.97 17.15
C ASN A 117 1.06 -12.55 16.87
N LEU A 118 -0.17 -12.37 16.38
CA LEU A 118 -0.71 -11.04 16.08
C LEU A 118 -1.71 -10.54 17.12
N ILE A 119 -2.61 -11.40 17.63
CA ILE A 119 -3.65 -10.96 18.58
C ILE A 119 -3.12 -10.96 20.02
N GLN A 120 -2.38 -11.98 20.43
CA GLN A 120 -1.87 -12.08 21.80
C GLN A 120 -0.58 -11.30 22.02
N PHE A 121 0.08 -10.85 20.95
CA PHE A 121 1.35 -10.13 21.03
C PHE A 121 1.23 -8.85 21.86
N HIS A 122 0.20 -8.06 21.61
CA HIS A 122 0.00 -6.79 22.33
C HIS A 122 -0.29 -7.02 23.83
N ALA A 123 -1.11 -8.00 24.15
CA ALA A 123 -1.38 -8.36 25.54
C ALA A 123 -0.10 -8.79 26.28
N ASN A 124 0.72 -9.60 25.63
CA ASN A 124 2.00 -10.05 26.20
C ASN A 124 2.98 -8.89 26.36
N SER A 125 3.05 -7.96 25.39
CA SER A 125 3.95 -6.80 25.48
C SER A 125 3.56 -5.84 26.62
N ILE A 126 2.27 -5.64 26.89
CA ILE A 126 1.78 -4.83 28.02
C ILE A 126 2.17 -5.50 29.35
N VAL A 127 1.95 -6.81 29.47
CA VAL A 127 2.33 -7.55 30.68
C VAL A 127 3.84 -7.46 30.92
N ASP A 128 4.64 -7.62 29.90
CA ASP A 128 6.11 -7.51 29.99
C ASP A 128 6.58 -6.10 30.39
N ASN A 129 5.94 -5.05 29.89
CA ASN A 129 6.25 -3.68 30.28
C ASN A 129 5.89 -3.41 31.75
N LEU A 130 4.73 -3.87 32.20
CA LEU A 130 4.32 -3.77 33.61
C LEU A 130 5.28 -4.54 34.55
N LEU A 131 5.74 -5.71 34.13
CA LEU A 131 6.72 -6.50 34.89
C LEU A 131 8.08 -5.80 34.97
N LYS A 132 8.53 -5.10 33.91
CA LYS A 132 9.74 -4.30 33.92
C LYS A 132 9.64 -3.11 34.87
N GLU A 133 8.53 -2.39 34.86
CA GLU A 133 8.27 -1.29 35.79
C GLU A 133 8.27 -1.75 37.27
N SER A 134 7.87 -2.99 37.53
CA SER A 134 7.88 -3.60 38.86
C SER A 134 9.25 -4.21 39.29
N ASN A 135 10.31 -4.00 38.51
CA ASN A 135 11.64 -4.57 38.75
C ASN A 135 11.70 -6.11 38.82
N VAL A 136 10.74 -6.78 38.20
CA VAL A 136 10.78 -8.25 38.04
C VAL A 136 11.65 -8.57 36.82
N PHE A 137 12.71 -9.37 37.01
CA PHE A 137 13.59 -9.81 35.93
C PHE A 137 12.80 -10.61 34.89
N VAL A 138 12.57 -10.03 33.72
CA VAL A 138 12.01 -10.72 32.55
C VAL A 138 13.19 -11.15 31.68
N ASN A 139 13.26 -12.41 31.30
CA ASN A 139 14.27 -12.92 30.38
C ASN A 139 14.19 -12.20 29.03
N SER A 140 15.23 -11.41 28.71
CA SER A 140 15.34 -10.64 27.44
C SER A 140 15.31 -11.53 26.19
N ASP A 141 15.76 -12.77 26.29
CA ASP A 141 15.80 -13.72 25.17
C ASP A 141 14.40 -14.10 24.68
N GLY A 142 13.44 -14.30 25.60
CA GLY A 142 12.05 -14.61 25.24
C GLY A 142 11.34 -13.49 24.47
N GLN A 143 11.66 -12.22 24.76
CA GLN A 143 11.04 -11.06 24.08
C GLN A 143 11.50 -10.92 22.63
N ASN A 144 12.75 -11.20 22.33
CA ASN A 144 13.26 -11.18 20.95
C ASN A 144 12.61 -12.26 20.10
N ASP A 145 12.35 -13.44 20.64
CA ASP A 145 11.69 -14.55 19.93
C ASP A 145 10.22 -14.21 19.61
N TYR A 146 9.50 -13.59 20.55
CA TYR A 146 8.11 -13.16 20.34
C TYR A 146 8.00 -12.06 19.29
N ALA A 147 8.85 -11.03 19.36
CA ALA A 147 8.86 -9.95 18.37
C ALA A 147 9.23 -10.46 16.98
N THR A 148 10.21 -11.34 16.87
CA THR A 148 10.61 -11.97 15.60
C THR A 148 9.46 -12.82 15.02
N SER A 149 8.75 -13.57 15.87
CA SER A 149 7.60 -14.37 15.46
C SER A 149 6.43 -13.49 15.00
N HIS A 150 6.18 -12.37 15.69
CA HIS A 150 5.18 -11.37 15.30
C HIS A 150 5.51 -10.78 13.92
N ASP A 151 6.70 -10.19 13.75
CA ASP A 151 7.11 -9.53 12.51
C ASP A 151 7.09 -10.49 11.31
N THR A 152 7.54 -11.74 11.53
CA THR A 152 7.51 -12.79 10.50
C THR A 152 6.08 -13.15 10.14
N THR A 153 5.19 -13.31 11.11
CA THR A 153 3.78 -13.64 10.85
C THR A 153 3.06 -12.50 10.14
N LEU A 154 3.29 -11.26 10.58
CA LEU A 154 2.72 -10.07 9.93
C LEU A 154 3.16 -9.98 8.45
N SER A 155 4.45 -10.18 8.17
CA SER A 155 4.97 -10.21 6.80
C SER A 155 4.34 -11.33 5.96
N LEU A 156 4.15 -12.54 6.52
CA LEU A 156 3.50 -13.64 5.79
C LEU A 156 2.03 -13.36 5.50
N VAL A 157 1.28 -12.81 6.46
CA VAL A 157 -0.13 -12.41 6.25
C VAL A 157 -0.22 -11.27 5.24
N PHE A 158 0.63 -10.24 5.36
CA PHE A 158 0.73 -9.16 4.38
C PHE A 158 0.97 -9.71 2.97
N ASN A 159 1.98 -10.56 2.78
CA ASN A 159 2.30 -11.13 1.48
C ASN A 159 1.16 -11.99 0.92
N ARG A 160 0.42 -12.71 1.76
CA ARG A 160 -0.76 -13.46 1.33
C ARG A 160 -1.85 -12.53 0.80
N LEU A 161 -2.17 -11.48 1.53
CA LEU A 161 -3.19 -10.51 1.13
C LEU A 161 -2.78 -9.74 -0.13
N TRP A 162 -1.52 -9.35 -0.22
CA TRP A 162 -1.00 -8.64 -1.38
C TRP A 162 -0.96 -9.50 -2.65
N LEU A 163 -0.38 -10.71 -2.57
CA LEU A 163 -0.01 -11.51 -3.74
C LEU A 163 -1.12 -12.45 -4.21
N LYS A 164 -2.12 -12.76 -3.37
CA LYS A 164 -3.24 -13.60 -3.78
C LYS A 164 -4.11 -12.87 -4.79
N ALA A 165 -4.37 -13.48 -5.92
CA ALA A 165 -5.09 -12.87 -7.03
C ALA A 165 -6.54 -12.55 -6.66
N CYS A 166 -7.32 -13.57 -6.27
CA CYS A 166 -8.72 -13.43 -5.83
C CYS A 166 -8.84 -13.94 -4.39
N TYR A 167 -9.62 -13.24 -3.57
CA TYR A 167 -9.90 -13.66 -2.20
C TYR A 167 -10.97 -14.76 -2.16
N SER A 168 -10.79 -15.65 -1.23
CA SER A 168 -11.79 -16.67 -0.84
C SER A 168 -12.39 -16.30 0.52
N GLU A 169 -13.36 -17.07 0.99
CA GLU A 169 -13.93 -16.91 2.33
C GLU A 169 -12.88 -16.98 3.45
N TYR A 170 -11.76 -17.69 3.21
CA TYR A 170 -10.68 -17.75 4.19
C TYR A 170 -10.02 -16.38 4.43
N GLU A 171 -9.71 -15.63 3.37
CA GLU A 171 -9.11 -14.31 3.52
C GLU A 171 -10.09 -13.30 4.14
N GLU A 172 -11.38 -13.41 3.83
CA GLU A 172 -12.42 -12.60 4.44
C GLU A 172 -12.50 -12.87 5.96
N THR A 173 -12.61 -14.12 6.37
CA THR A 173 -12.66 -14.52 7.79
C THR A 173 -11.40 -14.13 8.55
N MET A 174 -10.22 -14.30 7.91
CA MET A 174 -8.95 -13.92 8.51
C MET A 174 -8.86 -12.40 8.71
N LEU A 175 -9.32 -11.60 7.75
CA LEU A 175 -9.33 -10.14 7.86
C LEU A 175 -10.31 -9.67 8.93
N ASP A 176 -11.53 -10.23 8.99
CA ASP A 176 -12.50 -9.90 10.04
C ASP A 176 -11.91 -10.20 11.42
N MET A 177 -11.20 -11.34 11.57
CA MET A 177 -10.55 -11.71 12.82
C MET A 177 -9.44 -10.71 13.23
N LEU A 178 -8.72 -10.11 12.29
CA LEU A 178 -7.56 -9.25 12.56
C LEU A 178 -7.93 -7.77 12.61
N ILE A 179 -8.79 -7.29 11.72
CA ILE A 179 -9.12 -5.87 11.62
C ILE A 179 -10.14 -5.42 12.67
N ASP A 180 -11.16 -6.25 12.95
CA ASP A 180 -12.19 -5.91 13.93
C ASP A 180 -11.77 -6.24 15.38
N ASN A 181 -10.52 -6.69 15.59
CA ASN A 181 -10.04 -7.13 16.90
C ASN A 181 -9.24 -6.02 17.59
N ALA A 182 -9.76 -5.56 18.74
CA ALA A 182 -9.12 -4.52 19.55
C ALA A 182 -7.74 -4.93 20.14
N ASN A 183 -7.41 -6.22 20.14
CA ASN A 183 -6.11 -6.70 20.61
C ASN A 183 -5.02 -6.67 19.52
N VAL A 184 -5.38 -6.40 18.26
CA VAL A 184 -4.40 -6.17 17.18
C VAL A 184 -4.06 -4.69 17.18
N ILE A 185 -2.79 -4.35 17.21
CA ILE A 185 -2.35 -2.95 17.20
C ILE A 185 -2.75 -2.25 15.90
N ALA A 186 -3.08 -0.96 16.01
CA ALA A 186 -3.58 -0.18 14.88
C ALA A 186 -2.57 -0.09 13.71
N GLU A 187 -1.28 -0.11 14.02
CA GLU A 187 -0.18 -0.13 13.05
C GLU A 187 -0.23 -1.39 12.19
N ASP A 188 -0.41 -2.56 12.79
CA ASP A 188 -0.54 -3.83 12.05
C ASP A 188 -1.80 -3.85 11.19
N GLN A 189 -2.92 -3.36 11.73
CA GLN A 189 -4.16 -3.22 10.95
C GLN A 189 -3.94 -2.29 9.73
N CYS A 190 -3.20 -1.19 9.89
CA CYS A 190 -2.82 -0.32 8.78
C CYS A 190 -1.95 -1.04 7.73
N VAL A 191 -1.02 -1.90 8.19
CA VAL A 191 -0.18 -2.72 7.29
C VAL A 191 -1.05 -3.68 6.47
N LEU A 192 -2.03 -4.35 7.09
CA LEU A 192 -2.95 -5.25 6.39
C LEU A 192 -3.82 -4.52 5.37
N VAL A 193 -4.34 -3.33 5.69
CA VAL A 193 -5.08 -2.47 4.74
C VAL A 193 -4.21 -2.08 3.56
N SER A 194 -2.93 -1.79 3.80
CA SER A 194 -1.98 -1.49 2.72
C SER A 194 -1.76 -2.71 1.80
N ALA A 195 -1.72 -3.93 2.36
CA ALA A 195 -1.61 -5.15 1.58
C ALA A 195 -2.81 -5.36 0.63
N ILE A 196 -4.05 -5.10 1.12
CA ILE A 196 -5.25 -5.16 0.27
C ILE A 196 -5.16 -4.14 -0.87
N THR A 197 -4.75 -2.91 -0.55
CA THR A 197 -4.56 -1.83 -1.53
C THR A 197 -3.57 -2.24 -2.62
N LEU A 198 -2.39 -2.75 -2.24
CA LEU A 198 -1.38 -3.23 -3.19
C LEU A 198 -1.87 -4.45 -3.99
N GLY A 199 -2.67 -5.32 -3.38
CA GLY A 199 -3.27 -6.46 -4.06
C GLY A 199 -4.22 -6.04 -5.17
N LEU A 200 -5.00 -4.98 -4.96
CA LEU A 200 -5.87 -4.38 -5.97
C LEU A 200 -5.05 -3.71 -7.10
N LEU A 201 -3.90 -3.11 -6.80
CA LEU A 201 -3.01 -2.56 -7.85
C LEU A 201 -2.43 -3.64 -8.77
N LEU A 202 -2.31 -4.88 -8.30
CA LEU A 202 -1.85 -6.00 -9.13
C LEU A 202 -2.96 -6.59 -10.00
N MET A 203 -4.16 -6.71 -9.45
CA MET A 203 -5.31 -7.27 -10.15
C MET A 203 -6.60 -6.86 -9.46
N PHE A 204 -7.59 -6.46 -10.26
CA PHE A 204 -8.93 -6.19 -9.78
C PHE A 204 -9.57 -7.45 -9.19
N ASP A 205 -10.16 -7.30 -8.01
CA ASP A 205 -11.00 -8.33 -7.38
C ASP A 205 -12.15 -7.66 -6.62
N GLU A 206 -13.39 -8.02 -6.95
CA GLU A 206 -14.59 -7.41 -6.37
C GLU A 206 -14.61 -7.58 -4.84
N LYS A 207 -14.25 -8.77 -4.34
CA LYS A 207 -14.23 -9.05 -2.91
C LYS A 207 -13.21 -8.22 -2.15
N LYS A 208 -11.98 -8.07 -2.70
CA LYS A 208 -10.97 -7.17 -2.10
C LYS A 208 -11.47 -5.74 -2.04
N PHE A 209 -12.15 -5.29 -3.11
CA PHE A 209 -12.66 -3.93 -3.19
C PHE A 209 -13.75 -3.69 -2.15
N SER A 210 -14.74 -4.59 -2.06
CA SER A 210 -15.81 -4.56 -1.06
C SER A 210 -15.25 -4.60 0.37
N LEU A 211 -14.26 -5.47 0.65
CA LEU A 211 -13.59 -5.53 1.95
C LEU A 211 -12.87 -4.21 2.28
N LEU A 212 -12.17 -3.61 1.33
CA LEU A 212 -11.51 -2.32 1.55
C LEU A 212 -12.52 -1.21 1.87
N ILE A 213 -13.68 -1.18 1.19
CA ILE A 213 -14.78 -0.25 1.49
C ILE A 213 -15.34 -0.52 2.88
N SER A 214 -15.62 -1.78 3.21
CA SER A 214 -16.17 -2.19 4.52
C SER A 214 -15.25 -1.79 5.67
N ILE A 215 -13.95 -2.10 5.57
CA ILE A 215 -12.94 -1.73 6.56
C ILE A 215 -12.90 -0.21 6.72
N THR A 216 -12.85 0.53 5.61
CA THR A 216 -12.81 2.00 5.62
C THR A 216 -14.07 2.59 6.28
N THR A 217 -15.23 1.98 6.07
CA THR A 217 -16.50 2.44 6.62
C THR A 217 -16.59 2.21 8.13
N LYS A 218 -16.15 1.04 8.61
CA LYS A 218 -16.24 0.63 10.02
C LYS A 218 -15.14 1.22 10.89
N SER A 219 -13.93 1.40 10.34
CA SER A 219 -12.75 1.82 11.08
C SER A 219 -12.72 3.33 11.35
N LYS A 220 -11.84 3.75 12.27
CA LYS A 220 -11.59 5.15 12.64
C LYS A 220 -10.10 5.45 12.60
N GLY A 221 -9.74 6.72 12.67
CA GLY A 221 -8.34 7.18 12.77
C GLY A 221 -7.47 6.73 11.61
N SER A 222 -6.26 6.25 11.91
CA SER A 222 -5.25 5.88 10.93
C SER A 222 -5.68 4.77 9.96
N ILE A 223 -6.41 3.78 10.44
CA ILE A 223 -6.90 2.66 9.64
C ILE A 223 -7.87 3.17 8.56
N ARG A 224 -8.84 4.02 8.96
CA ARG A 224 -9.79 4.64 8.04
C ARG A 224 -9.09 5.51 6.99
N ILE A 225 -8.14 6.34 7.40
CA ILE A 225 -7.37 7.19 6.46
C ILE A 225 -6.56 6.31 5.49
N ARG A 226 -5.93 5.23 5.99
CA ARG A 226 -5.21 4.28 5.14
C ARG A 226 -6.14 3.62 4.12
N GLY A 227 -7.34 3.25 4.53
CA GLY A 227 -8.38 2.72 3.66
C GLY A 227 -8.83 3.73 2.60
N LEU A 228 -9.06 4.99 2.98
CA LEU A 228 -9.43 6.07 2.05
C LEU A 228 -8.34 6.30 1.00
N ILE A 229 -7.07 6.32 1.39
CA ILE A 229 -5.93 6.42 0.45
C ILE A 229 -6.00 5.27 -0.56
N GLY A 230 -6.17 4.03 -0.06
CA GLY A 230 -6.29 2.85 -0.91
C GLY A 230 -7.48 2.93 -1.87
N LEU A 231 -8.64 3.39 -1.40
CA LEU A 231 -9.84 3.56 -2.21
C LEU A 231 -9.66 4.62 -3.29
N VAL A 232 -9.11 5.80 -2.96
CA VAL A 232 -8.87 6.87 -3.95
C VAL A 232 -8.00 6.36 -5.09
N ILE A 233 -6.88 5.70 -4.79
CA ILE A 233 -5.98 5.15 -5.81
C ILE A 233 -6.70 4.12 -6.68
N ASN A 234 -7.40 3.18 -6.07
CA ASN A 234 -8.03 2.08 -6.80
C ASN A 234 -9.31 2.50 -7.54
N ILE A 235 -10.08 3.47 -7.04
CA ILE A 235 -11.21 4.07 -7.76
C ILE A 235 -10.71 4.82 -9.01
N CYS A 236 -9.63 5.58 -8.90
CA CYS A 236 -9.02 6.24 -10.06
C CYS A 236 -8.56 5.21 -11.12
N LEU A 237 -7.93 4.11 -10.69
CA LEU A 237 -7.42 3.07 -11.56
C LEU A 237 -8.57 2.30 -12.26
N TYR A 238 -9.62 1.96 -11.52
CA TYR A 238 -10.71 1.08 -11.98
C TYR A 238 -12.04 1.80 -12.24
N ASN A 239 -12.03 3.13 -12.47
CA ASN A 239 -13.24 3.93 -12.61
C ASN A 239 -14.25 3.38 -13.64
N LYS A 240 -13.78 2.94 -14.81
CA LYS A 240 -14.61 2.34 -15.86
C LYS A 240 -15.14 0.95 -15.46
N ARG A 241 -14.36 0.21 -14.69
CA ARG A 241 -14.68 -1.16 -14.28
C ARG A 241 -15.73 -1.20 -13.18
N ILE A 242 -15.58 -0.35 -12.17
CA ILE A 242 -16.50 -0.25 -11.02
C ILE A 242 -17.93 -0.02 -11.48
N GLN A 243 -18.14 0.71 -12.58
CA GLN A 243 -19.46 0.95 -13.16
C GLN A 243 -20.21 -0.33 -13.60
N LEU A 244 -19.50 -1.45 -13.74
CA LEU A 244 -20.09 -2.74 -14.07
C LEU A 244 -20.55 -3.53 -12.82
N TYR A 245 -20.23 -3.02 -11.61
CA TYR A 245 -20.50 -3.67 -10.33
C TYR A 245 -21.44 -2.82 -9.47
N PRO A 246 -22.78 -2.99 -9.61
CA PRO A 246 -23.77 -2.16 -8.88
C PRO A 246 -23.59 -2.22 -7.35
N ASN A 247 -23.17 -3.37 -6.81
CA ASN A 247 -22.93 -3.55 -5.38
C ASN A 247 -21.82 -2.61 -4.89
N LEU A 248 -20.69 -2.56 -5.61
CA LEU A 248 -19.58 -1.67 -5.26
C LEU A 248 -19.99 -0.19 -5.33
N ILE A 249 -20.82 0.18 -6.31
CA ILE A 249 -21.34 1.55 -6.42
C ILE A 249 -22.21 1.89 -5.20
N SER A 250 -23.07 0.95 -4.78
CA SER A 250 -23.90 1.13 -3.58
C SER A 250 -23.04 1.29 -2.34
N GLU A 251 -22.06 0.41 -2.13
CA GLU A 251 -21.16 0.44 -0.98
C GLU A 251 -20.35 1.74 -0.93
N ILE A 252 -19.82 2.21 -2.08
CA ILE A 252 -19.12 3.50 -2.19
C ILE A 252 -20.08 4.65 -1.84
N THR A 253 -21.32 4.59 -2.34
CA THR A 253 -22.34 5.61 -2.04
C THR A 253 -22.66 5.66 -0.54
N ASP A 254 -22.73 4.52 0.12
CA ASP A 254 -22.97 4.46 1.56
C ASP A 254 -21.77 4.98 2.36
N LEU A 255 -20.54 4.70 1.91
CA LEU A 255 -19.34 5.28 2.50
C LEU A 255 -19.35 6.82 2.43
N THR A 256 -19.82 7.42 1.32
CA THR A 256 -19.90 8.89 1.18
C THR A 256 -20.85 9.56 2.18
N LYS A 257 -21.81 8.81 2.74
CA LYS A 257 -22.76 9.30 3.74
C LYS A 257 -22.19 9.28 5.16
N THR A 258 -21.03 8.67 5.38
CA THR A 258 -20.42 8.58 6.72
C THR A 258 -19.95 9.96 7.21
N PRO A 259 -19.97 10.20 8.55
CA PRO A 259 -19.51 11.47 9.11
C PRO A 259 -18.06 11.77 8.71
N ASN A 260 -17.77 13.06 8.48
CA ASN A 260 -16.45 13.59 8.14
C ASN A 260 -15.85 13.10 6.82
N PHE A 261 -16.55 12.27 6.03
CA PHE A 261 -16.04 11.71 4.78
C PHE A 261 -15.45 12.78 3.84
N ASN A 262 -16.20 13.88 3.63
CA ASN A 262 -15.78 14.94 2.70
C ASN A 262 -14.49 15.63 3.15
N SER A 263 -14.34 15.91 4.45
CA SER A 263 -13.14 16.55 5.00
C SER A 263 -11.93 15.63 4.97
N GLU A 264 -12.12 14.35 5.29
CA GLU A 264 -11.08 13.32 5.22
C GLU A 264 -10.63 13.08 3.76
N LEU A 265 -11.59 12.96 2.85
CA LEU A 265 -11.30 12.79 1.42
C LEU A 265 -10.56 13.99 0.85
N MET A 266 -10.99 15.22 1.21
CA MET A 266 -10.32 16.45 0.78
C MET A 266 -8.87 16.48 1.28
N SER A 267 -8.62 16.11 2.54
CA SER A 267 -7.27 16.03 3.10
C SER A 267 -6.40 15.01 2.35
N VAL A 268 -6.94 13.84 2.01
CA VAL A 268 -6.23 12.83 1.21
C VAL A 268 -5.91 13.36 -0.18
N ILE A 269 -6.86 14.00 -0.87
CA ILE A 269 -6.64 14.55 -2.21
C ILE A 269 -5.60 15.67 -2.19
N LEU A 270 -5.68 16.58 -1.21
CA LEU A 270 -4.69 17.65 -1.04
C LEU A 270 -3.30 17.07 -0.82
N GLN A 271 -3.16 16.02 -0.01
CA GLN A 271 -1.88 15.36 0.20
C GLN A 271 -1.35 14.71 -1.09
N PHE A 272 -2.19 14.11 -1.93
CA PHE A 272 -1.75 13.60 -3.24
C PHE A 272 -1.23 14.73 -4.15
N ILE A 273 -1.92 15.89 -4.17
CA ILE A 273 -1.47 17.05 -4.95
C ILE A 273 -0.13 17.54 -4.42
N THR A 274 0.02 17.66 -3.10
CA THR A 274 1.27 18.09 -2.45
C THR A 274 2.42 17.10 -2.74
N CYS A 275 2.16 15.80 -2.76
CA CYS A 275 3.17 14.79 -3.11
C CYS A 275 3.72 14.96 -4.52
N LEU A 276 2.93 15.46 -5.49
CA LEU A 276 3.43 15.77 -6.84
C LEU A 276 4.43 16.94 -6.85
N GLU A 277 4.31 17.86 -5.91
CA GLU A 277 5.24 18.98 -5.73
C GLU A 277 6.54 18.54 -5.02
N THR A 278 6.47 17.52 -4.16
CA THR A 278 7.60 17.01 -3.37
C THR A 278 8.78 16.60 -4.25
N GLU A 279 8.54 16.06 -5.45
CA GLU A 279 9.61 15.67 -6.36
C GLU A 279 10.39 16.88 -6.88
N LYS A 280 9.73 18.00 -7.19
CA LYS A 280 10.36 19.25 -7.59
C LYS A 280 11.20 19.83 -6.46
N ILE A 281 10.62 19.84 -5.24
CA ILE A 281 11.26 20.33 -4.02
C ILE A 281 12.48 19.46 -3.68
N SER A 282 12.35 18.15 -3.78
CA SER A 282 13.45 17.21 -3.56
C SER A 282 14.60 17.43 -4.53
N LYS A 283 14.29 17.77 -5.78
CA LYS A 283 15.30 18.13 -6.79
C LYS A 283 16.02 19.42 -6.44
N GLU A 284 15.28 20.47 -6.09
CA GLU A 284 15.83 21.77 -5.66
C GLU A 284 16.72 21.60 -4.41
N LEU A 285 16.26 20.81 -3.45
CA LEU A 285 17.00 20.51 -2.22
C LEU A 285 18.33 19.81 -2.52
N ARG A 286 18.33 18.85 -3.44
CA ARG A 286 19.51 18.06 -3.84
C ARG A 286 20.49 18.84 -4.72
N GLU A 287 19.98 19.64 -5.64
CA GLU A 287 20.80 20.31 -6.65
C GLU A 287 21.32 21.68 -6.15
N GLU A 288 20.57 22.38 -5.31
CA GLU A 288 20.89 23.73 -4.86
C GLU A 288 21.30 23.82 -3.39
N ILE A 289 20.53 23.19 -2.48
CA ILE A 289 20.74 23.37 -1.03
C ILE A 289 21.82 22.43 -0.48
N MET A 290 21.72 21.12 -0.77
CA MET A 290 22.63 20.11 -0.24
C MET A 290 24.11 20.32 -0.66
N PRO A 291 24.42 20.65 -1.93
CA PRO A 291 25.82 20.86 -2.31
C PRO A 291 26.47 22.08 -1.63
N GLU A 292 25.68 23.12 -1.35
CA GLU A 292 26.18 24.29 -0.62
C GLU A 292 26.41 23.97 0.86
N MET A 293 25.46 23.28 1.50
CA MET A 293 25.62 22.79 2.87
C MET A 293 26.84 21.85 3.00
N MET A 294 27.09 20.99 2.00
CA MET A 294 28.22 20.06 2.03
C MET A 294 29.58 20.76 1.77
N LYS A 295 29.63 21.81 0.98
CA LYS A 295 30.87 22.57 0.75
C LYS A 295 31.39 23.25 2.02
N GLU A 296 30.49 23.60 2.90
CA GLU A 296 30.77 24.28 4.18
C GLU A 296 30.91 23.31 5.37
N SER A 297 30.74 22.02 5.11
CA SER A 297 30.65 20.91 6.10
C SER A 297 31.85 20.68 7.03
N PRO A 298 33.11 21.15 6.81
CA PRO A 298 34.14 20.94 7.82
C PRO A 298 33.81 21.55 9.17
N PHE A 299 32.94 22.58 9.22
CA PHE A 299 32.55 23.29 10.43
C PHE A 299 31.29 22.74 11.10
N VAL A 300 30.38 22.13 10.31
CA VAL A 300 29.10 21.63 10.78
C VAL A 300 29.24 20.24 11.44
N LYS A 301 30.24 19.46 11.04
CA LYS A 301 30.47 18.09 11.55
C LYS A 301 30.72 17.98 13.05
N ASP A 302 31.24 19.03 13.69
CA ASP A 302 31.66 18.94 15.09
C ASP A 302 30.66 19.50 16.12
N LYS A 303 29.59 20.20 15.71
CA LYS A 303 28.73 20.92 16.68
C LYS A 303 27.26 21.14 16.34
N MET A 304 26.69 20.53 15.31
CA MET A 304 25.26 20.68 15.03
C MET A 304 24.54 19.33 14.95
N ASP A 305 23.76 19.04 15.95
CA ASP A 305 22.73 18.03 15.91
C ASP A 305 21.54 18.58 15.09
N LEU A 306 21.24 17.97 13.94
CA LEU A 306 20.14 18.37 13.06
C LEU A 306 18.78 18.35 13.77
N ASN A 307 18.66 17.57 14.84
CA ASN A 307 17.47 17.49 15.69
C ASN A 307 17.31 18.72 16.59
N GLU A 308 18.40 19.35 17.05
CA GLU A 308 18.33 20.63 17.80
C GLU A 308 17.86 21.80 16.91
N LEU A 309 18.10 21.75 15.61
CA LEU A 309 17.61 22.74 14.65
C LEU A 309 16.10 22.60 14.36
N MET A 310 15.53 21.42 14.57
CA MET A 310 14.13 21.13 14.26
C MET A 310 13.17 21.31 15.44
N ASP A 311 13.66 21.22 16.69
CA ASP A 311 12.79 21.13 17.87
C ASP A 311 12.48 22.47 18.54
N ASP A 312 13.14 23.56 18.21
CA ASP A 312 12.90 24.84 18.91
C ASP A 312 13.02 26.11 18.02
N SER A 313 12.00 26.29 17.15
CA SER A 313 11.83 27.57 16.42
C SER A 313 11.53 28.78 17.31
N SER A 314 11.50 28.62 18.64
CA SER A 314 11.12 29.66 19.61
C SER A 314 12.24 30.16 20.52
N LYS A 315 13.45 29.58 20.47
CA LYS A 315 14.58 30.08 21.26
C LYS A 315 15.61 30.79 20.38
N PRO A 316 15.89 32.08 20.63
CA PRO A 316 16.96 32.75 19.89
C PRO A 316 18.29 32.04 20.19
N PHE A 317 19.00 31.59 19.14
CA PHE A 317 20.37 31.11 19.22
C PHE A 317 21.19 32.05 20.10
N LYS A 318 21.82 31.57 21.14
CA LYS A 318 22.70 32.38 21.97
C LYS A 318 23.86 32.85 21.10
N GLN A 319 23.83 34.13 20.86
CA GLN A 319 24.64 34.98 20.02
C GLN A 319 26.14 34.71 20.17
N ASN A 320 26.75 34.22 19.08
CA ASN A 320 28.11 34.54 18.77
C ASN A 320 28.06 35.49 17.55
N PRO A 321 28.47 36.78 17.67
CA PRO A 321 28.37 37.78 16.59
C PRO A 321 29.06 37.38 15.29
N ASP A 322 30.09 36.54 15.34
CA ASP A 322 30.82 36.03 14.18
C ASP A 322 29.97 35.01 13.38
N TRP A 323 28.94 34.46 13.96
CA TRP A 323 28.01 33.52 13.30
C TRP A 323 26.93 34.25 12.51
N ASP A 324 26.39 35.34 13.05
CA ASP A 324 25.36 36.14 12.38
C ASP A 324 25.90 36.77 11.11
N GLU A 325 27.13 37.29 11.12
CA GLU A 325 27.78 37.87 9.94
C GLU A 325 28.14 36.84 8.86
N LYS A 326 28.39 35.60 9.24
CA LYS A 326 28.64 34.49 8.31
C LYS A 326 27.36 33.87 7.79
N MET A 327 26.30 33.74 8.63
CA MET A 327 24.98 33.26 8.22
C MET A 327 24.30 34.22 7.23
N ASP A 328 24.43 35.54 7.44
CA ASP A 328 23.91 36.55 6.51
C ASP A 328 24.65 36.55 5.16
N LYS A 329 25.95 36.32 5.16
CA LYS A 329 26.72 36.20 3.89
C LYS A 329 26.34 35.02 3.04
N TRP A 330 25.69 33.98 3.61
CA TRP A 330 25.43 32.72 2.91
C TRP A 330 23.97 32.52 2.52
N ASN A 331 23.08 33.50 2.79
CA ASN A 331 21.63 33.31 2.61
C ASN A 331 21.10 32.01 3.27
N PHE A 332 21.80 31.52 4.32
CA PHE A 332 21.44 30.28 5.02
C PHE A 332 20.09 30.46 5.72
N SER A 333 19.87 31.63 6.32
CA SER A 333 18.60 31.98 6.97
C SER A 333 17.41 31.88 6.00
N ASP A 334 17.58 32.41 4.78
CA ASP A 334 16.51 32.38 3.77
C ASP A 334 16.21 30.94 3.30
N LYS A 335 17.25 30.10 3.22
CA LYS A 335 17.11 28.69 2.80
C LYS A 335 16.46 27.83 3.88
N VAL A 336 16.81 28.03 5.15
CA VAL A 336 16.18 27.37 6.29
C VAL A 336 14.71 27.82 6.43
N GLN A 337 14.45 29.11 6.26
CA GLN A 337 13.11 29.65 6.28
C GLN A 337 12.26 29.05 5.12
N ARG A 338 12.83 28.96 3.93
CA ARG A 338 12.16 28.33 2.79
C ARG A 338 11.89 26.84 3.03
N PHE A 339 12.83 26.12 3.65
CA PHE A 339 12.64 24.74 4.06
C PHE A 339 11.48 24.58 5.07
N ALA A 340 11.43 25.45 6.08
CA ALA A 340 10.37 25.47 7.07
C ALA A 340 9.00 25.84 6.43
N GLU A 341 8.97 26.77 5.47
CA GLU A 341 7.77 27.11 4.71
C GLU A 341 7.26 25.92 3.86
N LEU A 342 8.17 25.17 3.21
CA LEU A 342 7.82 23.98 2.44
C LEU A 342 7.24 22.89 3.34
N GLN A 343 7.83 22.66 4.52
CA GLN A 343 7.31 21.73 5.51
C GLN A 343 5.93 22.18 6.03
N LYS A 344 5.76 23.45 6.31
CA LYS A 344 4.47 24.03 6.74
C LYS A 344 3.38 23.87 5.66
N ASN A 345 3.77 23.91 4.39
CA ASN A 345 2.88 23.69 3.26
C ASN A 345 2.61 22.19 2.97
N GLY A 346 3.10 21.29 3.81
CA GLY A 346 2.83 19.86 3.72
C GLY A 346 3.71 19.08 2.73
N ALA A 347 4.82 19.68 2.26
CA ALA A 347 5.79 18.97 1.43
C ALA A 347 6.56 17.93 2.25
N ASP A 348 6.82 16.76 1.67
CA ASP A 348 7.65 15.73 2.30
C ASP A 348 9.14 16.08 2.15
N VAL A 349 9.64 16.86 3.10
CA VAL A 349 11.05 17.26 3.15
C VAL A 349 12.01 16.10 3.48
N PHE A 350 11.49 15.01 4.02
CA PHE A 350 12.28 13.82 4.39
C PHE A 350 12.42 12.80 3.25
N LEU A 351 11.78 13.01 2.10
CA LEU A 351 11.85 12.10 0.95
C LEU A 351 13.30 11.76 0.56
N ASN A 352 14.21 12.74 0.63
CA ASN A 352 15.63 12.53 0.32
C ASN A 352 16.31 11.60 1.31
N THR A 353 16.06 11.78 2.61
CA THR A 353 16.59 10.93 3.68
C THR A 353 16.05 9.51 3.51
N PHE A 354 14.75 9.38 3.30
CA PHE A 354 14.11 8.09 3.02
C PHE A 354 14.67 7.41 1.76
N SER A 355 14.92 8.19 0.69
CA SER A 355 15.52 7.68 -0.53
C SER A 355 16.92 7.10 -0.34
N SER A 356 17.66 7.60 0.65
CA SER A 356 18.97 7.04 1.05
C SER A 356 18.81 5.76 1.85
N MET A 357 17.81 5.72 2.74
CA MET A 357 17.51 4.58 3.60
C MET A 357 16.92 3.38 2.87
N LYS A 358 16.25 3.58 1.72
CA LYS A 358 15.57 2.51 0.96
C LYS A 358 16.49 1.35 0.56
N ASN A 359 17.80 1.56 0.52
CA ASN A 359 18.79 0.52 0.23
C ASN A 359 19.18 -0.30 1.47
N HIS A 360 18.70 0.07 2.65
CA HIS A 360 18.93 -0.71 3.86
C HIS A 360 18.19 -2.05 3.77
N ALA A 361 18.80 -3.11 4.30
CA ALA A 361 18.28 -4.48 4.21
C ALA A 361 16.87 -4.64 4.80
N PHE A 362 16.48 -3.79 5.77
CA PHE A 362 15.13 -3.72 6.30
C PHE A 362 14.07 -3.54 5.21
N PHE A 363 14.31 -2.69 4.22
CA PHE A 363 13.38 -2.40 3.13
C PHE A 363 13.39 -3.43 1.99
N ASN A 364 14.15 -4.53 2.12
CA ASN A 364 14.08 -5.65 1.17
C ASN A 364 12.75 -6.41 1.26
N ASP A 365 12.09 -6.39 2.42
CA ASP A 365 10.72 -6.86 2.56
C ASP A 365 9.75 -5.69 2.35
N ILE A 366 8.82 -5.83 1.39
CA ILE A 366 7.84 -4.78 1.08
C ILE A 366 6.91 -4.49 2.27
N CYS A 367 6.64 -5.45 3.15
CA CYS A 367 5.86 -5.26 4.36
C CYS A 367 6.47 -4.14 5.23
N ASN A 368 7.79 -4.10 5.32
CA ASN A 368 8.52 -3.14 6.14
C ASN A 368 8.43 -1.67 5.63
N TRP A 369 7.95 -1.45 4.41
CA TRP A 369 7.64 -0.10 3.90
C TRP A 369 6.39 0.51 4.55
N PHE A 370 5.58 -0.32 5.20
CA PHE A 370 4.32 0.07 5.83
C PHE A 370 4.33 -0.05 7.35
N VAL A 371 5.41 -0.61 7.92
CA VAL A 371 5.66 -0.73 9.36
C VAL A 371 6.42 0.51 9.85
N PRO A 372 6.10 1.05 11.04
CA PRO A 372 6.88 2.13 11.64
C PRO A 372 8.36 1.76 11.76
N PHE A 373 9.25 2.69 11.39
CA PHE A 373 10.69 2.52 11.55
C PHE A 373 11.09 2.84 13.00
N SER A 374 10.95 1.86 13.88
CA SER A 374 11.21 2.01 15.31
C SER A 374 11.88 0.76 15.90
N THR A 375 12.44 0.90 17.09
CA THR A 375 13.06 -0.20 17.85
C THR A 375 12.04 -1.25 18.34
N SER A 376 10.74 -1.01 18.18
CA SER A 376 9.72 -2.04 18.40
C SER A 376 9.82 -3.19 17.40
N ASN A 377 10.30 -2.93 16.17
CA ASN A 377 10.57 -3.96 15.18
C ASN A 377 11.84 -4.73 15.53
N SER A 378 11.77 -6.07 15.45
CA SER A 378 12.86 -6.97 15.83
C SER A 378 14.14 -6.77 15.01
N TYR A 379 13.99 -6.50 13.70
CA TYR A 379 15.12 -6.27 12.81
C TYR A 379 15.87 -5.00 13.16
N ILE A 380 15.15 -3.89 13.40
CA ILE A 380 15.73 -2.60 13.74
C ILE A 380 16.40 -2.69 15.12
N ARG A 381 15.73 -3.30 16.09
CA ARG A 381 16.27 -3.53 17.44
C ARG A 381 17.60 -4.29 17.39
N ASN A 382 17.68 -5.36 16.62
CA ASN A 382 18.90 -6.17 16.48
C ASN A 382 20.01 -5.41 15.74
N ALA A 383 19.67 -4.57 14.75
CA ALA A 383 20.63 -3.76 14.02
C ALA A 383 21.22 -2.61 14.88
N VAL A 384 20.40 -2.02 15.73
CA VAL A 384 20.78 -0.89 16.61
C VAL A 384 21.40 -1.35 17.93
N GLY A 385 20.95 -2.47 18.48
CA GLY A 385 21.39 -3.00 19.77
C GLY A 385 22.89 -3.34 19.90
N GLY A 386 23.62 -3.36 18.76
CA GLY A 386 25.09 -3.47 18.74
C GLY A 386 25.85 -2.14 18.80
N GLN A 387 25.17 -1.00 18.74
CA GLN A 387 25.78 0.33 18.70
C GLN A 387 25.11 1.24 19.74
N SER A 388 25.71 1.32 20.91
CA SER A 388 25.21 2.06 22.10
C SER A 388 24.97 3.57 21.90
N GLY A 389 25.35 4.16 20.75
CA GLY A 389 25.17 5.58 20.44
C GLY A 389 23.92 5.88 19.60
N ILE A 390 23.32 4.89 18.93
CA ILE A 390 22.17 5.11 18.03
C ILE A 390 20.84 4.93 18.78
N GLN A 391 20.85 4.21 19.90
CA GLN A 391 19.66 3.98 20.73
C GLN A 391 19.12 5.27 21.37
N GLN A 392 20.01 6.23 21.69
CA GLN A 392 19.65 7.56 22.22
C GLN A 392 19.08 8.52 21.15
N LEU A 393 19.22 8.19 19.87
CA LEU A 393 18.70 9.00 18.75
C LEU A 393 17.31 8.56 18.28
N MET A 394 16.80 7.44 18.78
CA MET A 394 15.51 6.86 18.35
C MET A 394 14.45 6.85 19.46
N ASP A 395 14.84 7.11 20.71
CA ASP A 395 13.96 7.34 21.86
C ASP A 395 13.66 8.84 22.00
#